data_d781b5204442c7b48e58fd66886721d8
#
_entry.id   d781b5204442c7b48e58fd66886721d8
#
_cell.length_a   1.000
_cell.length_b   1.000
_cell.length_c   1.000
_cell.angle_alpha   90.00
_cell.angle_beta   90.00
_cell.angle_gamma   90.00
#
_symmetry.space_group_name_H-M   'P 1'
#
loop_
_entity.id
_entity.type
_entity.pdbx_description
1 polymer ?
#
loop_
_entity_poly.entity_id
_entity_poly.type
_entity_poly.pdbx_seq_one_letter_code
_entity_poly.pdbx_strand_id
1 'polypeptide(L)'
;AEFRPFDGYRLTFDIEFEHPMIQNELTHFTFDFSTMNFLEHISRARTFGFLRDIESLRSNNLALGGSLDNAIVLDDYTIINKDGLRFEDEFVRHKILDAIGDLYLMGHILVGEYYGYKSGHDLNNKLIRKLYADSSAWEEVEEEDIKEIPISYWTAALGKT
;
A
#
# COMPACT_ATOMS: atom_id res chain seq x y z
N ALA A 1 11.72 -1.78 5.58
CA ALA A 1 11.17 -0.64 4.85
C ALA A 1 12.16 0.52 4.94
N GLU A 2 12.21 1.36 3.94
CA GLU A 2 13.09 2.53 3.88
C GLU A 2 12.51 3.65 3.01
N PHE A 3 12.96 4.89 3.24
CA PHE A 3 12.77 5.98 2.31
C PHE A 3 14.04 6.20 1.48
N ARG A 4 13.86 6.55 0.21
CA ARG A 4 14.92 6.85 -0.74
C ARG A 4 14.65 8.19 -1.41
N PRO A 5 15.68 8.98 -1.76
CA PRO A 5 15.50 10.18 -2.58
C PRO A 5 14.88 9.82 -3.93
N PHE A 6 13.84 10.57 -4.30
CA PHE A 6 13.19 10.46 -5.60
C PHE A 6 12.47 11.78 -5.92
N ASP A 7 12.51 12.23 -7.15
CA ASP A 7 11.80 13.43 -7.59
C ASP A 7 10.37 13.06 -7.98
N GLY A 8 9.46 13.11 -7.00
CA GLY A 8 8.07 12.68 -7.11
C GLY A 8 7.63 11.80 -5.93
N TYR A 9 6.49 11.11 -6.07
CA TYR A 9 5.99 10.17 -5.07
C TYR A 9 5.94 8.76 -5.64
N ARG A 10 6.86 7.91 -5.22
CA ARG A 10 6.98 6.52 -5.64
C ARG A 10 6.82 5.56 -4.47
N LEU A 11 6.15 4.46 -4.71
CA LEU A 11 6.08 3.33 -3.80
C LEU A 11 6.54 2.06 -4.51
N THR A 12 7.50 1.38 -3.93
CA THR A 12 7.95 0.06 -4.39
C THR A 12 7.74 -0.94 -3.28
N PHE A 13 7.15 -2.08 -3.60
CA PHE A 13 6.87 -3.10 -2.61
C PHE A 13 7.24 -4.50 -3.13
N ASP A 14 7.90 -5.27 -2.26
CA ASP A 14 8.14 -6.70 -2.43
C ASP A 14 7.44 -7.47 -1.32
N ILE A 15 6.62 -8.46 -1.71
CA ILE A 15 5.98 -9.39 -0.79
C ILE A 15 6.61 -10.78 -0.92
N GLU A 16 6.49 -11.56 0.16
CA GLU A 16 6.91 -12.95 0.17
C GLU A 16 5.99 -13.74 1.07
N PHE A 17 5.25 -14.67 0.48
CA PHE A 17 4.35 -15.59 1.18
C PHE A 17 4.55 -16.98 0.62
N GLU A 18 4.64 -17.98 1.51
CA GLU A 18 4.71 -19.39 1.13
C GLU A 18 3.31 -19.90 0.73
N HIS A 19 2.89 -19.56 -0.50
CA HIS A 19 1.60 -19.99 -1.01
C HIS A 19 1.64 -20.18 -2.53
N PRO A 20 1.05 -21.28 -3.08
CA PRO A 20 1.10 -21.58 -4.53
C PRO A 20 0.50 -20.49 -5.43
N MET A 21 -0.47 -19.75 -4.92
CA MET A 21 -1.13 -18.66 -5.67
C MET A 21 -0.39 -17.32 -5.60
N ILE A 22 0.67 -17.21 -4.79
CA ILE A 22 1.50 -16.01 -4.68
C ILE A 22 2.86 -16.34 -5.26
N GLN A 23 3.00 -16.15 -6.57
CA GLN A 23 4.20 -16.55 -7.32
C GLN A 23 5.21 -15.41 -7.37
N ASN A 24 6.49 -15.75 -7.51
CA ASN A 24 7.61 -14.81 -7.45
C ASN A 24 7.53 -13.67 -8.48
N GLU A 25 6.93 -13.90 -9.65
CA GLU A 25 6.81 -12.91 -10.73
C GLU A 25 5.76 -11.82 -10.41
N LEU A 26 4.86 -12.09 -9.47
CA LEU A 26 3.74 -11.22 -9.09
C LEU A 26 3.90 -10.65 -7.66
N THR A 27 5.10 -10.70 -7.13
CA THR A 27 5.41 -10.29 -5.75
C THR A 27 6.10 -8.94 -5.66
N HIS A 28 6.41 -8.32 -6.78
CA HIS A 28 7.05 -7.01 -6.89
C HIS A 28 6.16 -6.04 -7.66
N PHE A 29 6.01 -4.83 -7.14
CA PHE A 29 5.33 -3.74 -7.85
C PHE A 29 5.94 -2.39 -7.52
N THR A 30 6.18 -1.57 -8.55
CA THR A 30 6.59 -0.17 -8.43
C THR A 30 5.47 0.71 -8.94
N PHE A 31 5.10 1.70 -8.17
CA PHE A 31 3.99 2.60 -8.43
C PHE A 31 4.41 4.05 -8.31
N ASP A 32 4.36 4.77 -9.42
CA ASP A 32 4.51 6.22 -9.46
C ASP A 32 3.13 6.86 -9.27
N PHE A 33 2.99 7.60 -8.16
CA PHE A 33 1.70 8.12 -7.75
C PHE A 33 1.21 9.23 -8.68
N SER A 34 0.04 9.02 -9.25
CA SER A 34 -0.80 10.05 -9.83
C SER A 34 -2.26 9.67 -9.58
N THR A 35 -3.17 10.63 -9.64
CA THR A 35 -4.60 10.35 -9.42
C THR A 35 -5.13 9.28 -10.36
N MET A 36 -4.81 9.38 -11.63
CA MET A 36 -5.29 8.41 -12.63
C MET A 36 -4.69 7.03 -12.39
N ASN A 37 -3.38 6.95 -12.16
CA ASN A 37 -2.71 5.69 -11.87
C ASN A 37 -3.27 5.04 -10.60
N PHE A 38 -3.54 5.82 -9.54
CA PHE A 38 -4.12 5.29 -8.31
C PHE A 38 -5.50 4.66 -8.55
N LEU A 39 -6.40 5.36 -9.25
CA LEU A 39 -7.74 4.86 -9.52
C LEU A 39 -7.71 3.60 -10.39
N GLU A 40 -6.84 3.58 -11.39
CA GLU A 40 -6.77 2.49 -12.37
C GLU A 40 -6.06 1.26 -11.80
N HIS A 41 -4.96 1.44 -11.08
CA HIS A 41 -4.05 0.36 -10.75
C HIS A 41 -4.03 -0.08 -9.28
N ILE A 42 -4.48 0.79 -8.34
CA ILE A 42 -4.32 0.53 -6.90
C ILE A 42 -5.65 0.47 -6.16
N SER A 43 -6.55 1.43 -6.37
CA SER A 43 -7.73 1.66 -5.51
C SER A 43 -8.65 0.45 -5.36
N ARG A 44 -8.64 -0.48 -6.31
CA ARG A 44 -9.51 -1.66 -6.33
C ARG A 44 -8.87 -2.92 -5.73
N ALA A 45 -7.61 -2.86 -5.33
CA ALA A 45 -6.91 -4.01 -4.74
C ALA A 45 -7.46 -4.32 -3.36
N ARG A 46 -7.98 -5.56 -3.18
CA ARG A 46 -8.57 -6.03 -1.93
C ARG A 46 -7.50 -6.52 -0.98
N THR A 47 -7.80 -6.38 0.33
CA THR A 47 -7.06 -7.10 1.36
C THR A 47 -7.17 -8.61 1.19
N PHE A 48 -6.26 -9.35 1.79
CA PHE A 48 -6.25 -10.81 1.70
C PHE A 48 -5.89 -11.44 3.04
N GLY A 49 -6.28 -12.70 3.19
CA GLY A 49 -5.97 -13.49 4.37
C GLY A 49 -6.07 -14.98 4.10
N PHE A 50 -5.41 -15.75 4.97
CA PHE A 50 -5.43 -17.21 4.90
C PHE A 50 -6.55 -17.77 5.78
N LEU A 51 -7.29 -18.73 5.24
CA LEU A 51 -8.42 -19.37 5.93
C LEU A 51 -7.98 -19.93 7.30
N ARG A 52 -6.78 -20.51 7.37
CA ARG A 52 -6.20 -21.05 8.60
C ARG A 52 -6.03 -20.03 9.72
N ASP A 53 -5.91 -18.74 9.38
CA ASP A 53 -5.67 -17.67 10.37
C ASP A 53 -6.98 -17.00 10.82
N ILE A 54 -8.10 -17.25 10.14
CA ILE A 54 -9.38 -16.56 10.40
C ILE A 54 -9.89 -16.77 11.82
N GLU A 55 -9.82 -17.98 12.35
CA GLU A 55 -10.28 -18.26 13.72
C GLU A 55 -9.44 -17.52 14.76
N SER A 56 -8.12 -17.48 14.56
CA SER A 56 -7.20 -16.74 15.42
C SER A 56 -7.43 -15.23 15.33
N LEU A 57 -7.64 -14.69 14.13
CA LEU A 57 -7.95 -13.27 13.94
C LEU A 57 -9.25 -12.89 14.66
N ARG A 58 -10.31 -13.68 14.48
CA ARG A 58 -11.63 -13.43 15.10
C ARG A 58 -11.59 -13.53 16.61
N SER A 59 -10.85 -14.48 17.17
CA SER A 59 -10.68 -14.61 18.64
C SER A 59 -9.97 -13.40 19.26
N ASN A 60 -9.16 -12.69 18.46
CA ASN A 60 -8.50 -11.43 18.84
C ASN A 60 -9.30 -10.17 18.44
N ASN A 61 -10.58 -10.30 18.07
CA ASN A 61 -11.44 -9.23 17.58
C ASN A 61 -10.91 -8.52 16.30
N LEU A 62 -10.15 -9.25 15.48
CA LEU A 62 -9.66 -8.76 14.19
C LEU A 62 -10.48 -9.36 13.03
N ALA A 63 -10.42 -8.72 11.87
CA ALA A 63 -11.10 -9.16 10.63
C ALA A 63 -12.61 -9.40 10.78
N LEU A 64 -13.30 -8.74 11.73
CA LEU A 64 -14.72 -8.94 12.00
C LEU A 64 -15.62 -8.52 10.82
N GLY A 65 -15.19 -7.55 10.02
CA GLY A 65 -15.90 -7.09 8.81
C GLY A 65 -15.47 -7.80 7.53
N GLY A 66 -14.54 -8.76 7.61
CA GLY A 66 -14.05 -9.49 6.44
C GLY A 66 -15.07 -10.47 5.88
N SER A 67 -15.26 -10.42 4.56
CA SER A 67 -16.11 -11.34 3.79
C SER A 67 -15.47 -11.61 2.43
N LEU A 68 -15.98 -12.59 1.68
CA LEU A 68 -15.54 -12.86 0.32
C LEU A 68 -15.84 -11.71 -0.67
N ASP A 69 -16.70 -10.76 -0.30
CA ASP A 69 -17.01 -9.60 -1.13
C ASP A 69 -15.94 -8.52 -1.05
N ASN A 70 -15.26 -8.40 0.10
CA ASN A 70 -14.30 -7.32 0.37
C ASN A 70 -12.86 -7.77 0.65
N ALA A 71 -12.60 -9.08 0.73
CA ALA A 71 -11.29 -9.65 0.97
C ALA A 71 -11.04 -10.86 0.06
N ILE A 72 -9.77 -11.09 -0.28
CA ILE A 72 -9.32 -12.31 -0.93
C ILE A 72 -9.02 -13.33 0.18
N VAL A 73 -9.62 -14.49 0.10
CA VAL A 73 -9.40 -15.57 1.06
C VAL A 73 -8.70 -16.72 0.35
N LEU A 74 -7.57 -17.16 0.91
CA LEU A 74 -6.80 -18.30 0.42
C LEU A 74 -6.95 -19.47 1.40
N ASP A 75 -7.20 -20.67 0.85
CA ASP A 75 -6.94 -21.90 1.59
C ASP A 75 -5.46 -22.29 1.44
N ASP A 76 -5.06 -23.53 1.68
CA ASP A 76 -3.65 -23.94 1.56
C ASP A 76 -3.16 -24.06 0.10
N TYR A 77 -4.05 -24.01 -0.89
CA TYR A 77 -3.74 -24.29 -2.29
C TYR A 77 -4.29 -23.27 -3.27
N THR A 78 -5.45 -22.68 -2.99
CA THR A 78 -6.21 -21.87 -3.96
C THR A 78 -6.84 -20.62 -3.34
N ILE A 79 -7.36 -19.76 -4.21
CA ILE A 79 -8.21 -18.62 -3.85
C ILE A 79 -9.65 -19.12 -3.79
N ILE A 80 -10.34 -18.87 -2.67
CA ILE A 80 -11.72 -19.31 -2.44
C ILE A 80 -12.75 -18.43 -3.15
N ASN A 81 -12.40 -17.15 -3.40
CA ASN A 81 -13.27 -16.20 -4.07
C ASN A 81 -13.61 -16.69 -5.49
N LYS A 82 -14.91 -16.90 -5.79
CA LYS A 82 -15.38 -17.41 -7.08
C LYS A 82 -15.00 -16.52 -8.26
N ASP A 83 -14.96 -15.20 -8.03
CA ASP A 83 -14.63 -14.20 -9.06
C ASP A 83 -13.13 -14.04 -9.27
N GLY A 84 -12.28 -14.79 -8.52
CA GLY A 84 -10.83 -14.71 -8.61
C GLY A 84 -10.24 -13.36 -8.19
N LEU A 85 -9.12 -13.01 -8.78
CA LEU A 85 -8.41 -11.75 -8.56
C LEU A 85 -8.90 -10.65 -9.52
N ARG A 86 -8.83 -9.40 -9.06
CA ARG A 86 -9.07 -8.20 -9.87
C ARG A 86 -7.86 -7.78 -10.69
N PHE A 87 -6.67 -8.12 -10.20
CA PHE A 87 -5.37 -7.97 -10.86
C PHE A 87 -4.57 -9.25 -10.64
N GLU A 88 -3.75 -9.65 -11.57
CA GLU A 88 -2.89 -10.85 -11.40
C GLU A 88 -1.96 -10.71 -10.20
N ASP A 89 -1.50 -9.48 -9.93
CA ASP A 89 -0.63 -9.08 -8.84
C ASP A 89 -1.39 -8.32 -7.71
N GLU A 90 -2.67 -8.66 -7.49
CA GLU A 90 -3.55 -7.93 -6.54
C GLU A 90 -2.98 -7.90 -5.12
N PHE A 91 -2.25 -8.93 -4.70
CA PHE A 91 -1.65 -9.01 -3.37
C PHE A 91 -0.62 -7.90 -3.11
N VAL A 92 0.32 -7.69 -4.02
CA VAL A 92 1.33 -6.65 -3.86
C VAL A 92 0.74 -5.26 -4.08
N ARG A 93 -0.25 -5.10 -4.97
CA ARG A 93 -0.98 -3.83 -5.13
C ARG A 93 -1.72 -3.44 -3.86
N HIS A 94 -2.31 -4.40 -3.15
CA HIS A 94 -2.93 -4.11 -1.87
C HIS A 94 -1.90 -3.64 -0.83
N LYS A 95 -0.69 -4.19 -0.82
CA LYS A 95 0.38 -3.73 0.07
C LYS A 95 0.84 -2.30 -0.26
N ILE A 96 0.80 -1.90 -1.52
CA ILE A 96 0.98 -0.49 -1.91
C ILE A 96 -0.16 0.38 -1.35
N LEU A 97 -1.42 -0.08 -1.47
CA LEU A 97 -2.58 0.64 -0.91
C LEU A 97 -2.47 0.83 0.61
N ASP A 98 -2.08 -0.23 1.33
CA ASP A 98 -1.80 -0.18 2.77
C ASP A 98 -0.71 0.86 3.09
N ALA A 99 0.40 0.83 2.35
CA ALA A 99 1.52 1.76 2.56
C ALA A 99 1.12 3.21 2.29
N ILE A 100 0.33 3.48 1.23
CA ILE A 100 -0.21 4.83 0.96
C ILE A 100 -1.01 5.33 2.17
N GLY A 101 -1.90 4.49 2.72
CA GLY A 101 -2.70 4.84 3.90
C GLY A 101 -1.85 5.08 5.15
N ASP A 102 -0.85 4.24 5.39
CA ASP A 102 0.06 4.38 6.53
C ASP A 102 0.91 5.65 6.43
N LEU A 103 1.46 5.94 5.24
CA LEU A 103 2.29 7.12 5.00
C LEU A 103 1.49 8.43 5.13
N TYR A 104 0.17 8.39 4.90
CA TYR A 104 -0.70 9.54 5.09
C TYR A 104 -0.73 10.04 6.55
N LEU A 105 -0.34 9.19 7.52
CA LEU A 105 -0.19 9.58 8.93
C LEU A 105 0.90 10.63 9.16
N MET A 106 1.78 10.86 8.19
CA MET A 106 2.76 11.94 8.25
C MET A 106 2.11 13.34 8.23
N GLY A 107 0.87 13.46 7.71
CA GLY A 107 0.18 14.73 7.57
C GLY A 107 0.70 15.61 6.43
N HIS A 108 1.71 15.14 5.73
CA HIS A 108 2.35 15.78 4.57
C HIS A 108 2.49 14.78 3.43
N ILE A 109 2.60 15.27 2.21
CA ILE A 109 2.92 14.43 1.06
C ILE A 109 4.40 14.12 1.09
N LEU A 110 4.73 12.86 0.81
CA LEU A 110 6.10 12.44 0.61
C LEU A 110 6.56 12.85 -0.80
N VAL A 111 7.66 13.59 -0.87
CA VAL A 111 8.47 13.71 -2.08
C VAL A 111 9.67 12.78 -1.90
N GLY A 112 9.63 11.64 -2.57
CA GLY A 112 10.58 10.57 -2.38
C GLY A 112 10.00 9.21 -2.75
N GLU A 113 10.80 8.17 -2.58
CA GLU A 113 10.38 6.78 -2.72
C GLU A 113 10.24 6.11 -1.36
N TYR A 114 9.11 5.43 -1.15
CA TYR A 114 8.97 4.43 -0.11
C TYR A 114 9.25 3.03 -0.70
N TYR A 115 10.16 2.30 -0.09
CA TYR A 115 10.44 0.90 -0.41
C TYR A 115 10.09 -0.02 0.76
N GLY A 116 9.20 -0.98 0.53
CA GLY A 116 8.78 -1.98 1.50
C GLY A 116 9.14 -3.41 1.06
N TYR A 117 9.91 -4.13 1.88
CA TYR A 117 10.12 -5.56 1.74
C TYR A 117 9.48 -6.29 2.90
N LYS A 118 8.50 -7.15 2.64
CA LYS A 118 7.71 -7.87 3.65
C LYS A 118 7.16 -6.93 4.74
N SER A 119 6.90 -5.68 4.39
CA SER A 119 6.47 -4.67 5.34
C SER A 119 4.96 -4.79 5.64
N GLY A 120 4.56 -4.23 6.76
CA GLY A 120 3.17 -4.07 7.19
C GLY A 120 3.03 -2.84 8.07
N HIS A 121 1.82 -2.58 8.56
CA HIS A 121 1.47 -1.37 9.31
C HIS A 121 2.42 -1.05 10.47
N ASP A 122 2.84 -2.05 11.24
CA ASP A 122 3.77 -1.84 12.36
C ASP A 122 5.14 -1.33 11.89
N LEU A 123 5.71 -1.96 10.85
CA LEU A 123 7.00 -1.54 10.32
C LEU A 123 6.93 -0.19 9.61
N ASN A 124 5.85 0.08 8.89
CA ASN A 124 5.60 1.36 8.25
C ASN A 124 5.52 2.48 9.30
N ASN A 125 4.77 2.27 10.38
CA ASN A 125 4.66 3.21 11.49
C ASN A 125 6.00 3.46 12.19
N LYS A 126 6.81 2.40 12.41
CA LYS A 126 8.16 2.53 12.97
C LYS A 126 9.08 3.35 12.07
N LEU A 127 9.00 3.16 10.75
CA LEU A 127 9.77 3.94 9.80
C LEU A 127 9.40 5.41 9.84
N ILE A 128 8.10 5.75 9.85
CA ILE A 128 7.61 7.13 9.97
C ILE A 128 8.11 7.77 11.26
N ARG A 129 7.99 7.08 12.39
CA ARG A 129 8.48 7.59 13.68
C ARG A 129 9.99 7.84 13.67
N LYS A 130 10.75 6.96 13.02
CA LYS A 130 12.19 7.13 12.87
C LYS A 130 12.53 8.33 12.01
N LEU A 131 11.79 8.55 10.91
CA LEU A 131 11.96 9.73 10.06
C LEU A 131 11.76 11.03 10.86
N TYR A 132 10.67 11.13 11.61
CA TYR A 132 10.39 12.33 12.43
C TYR A 132 11.39 12.55 13.56
N ALA A 133 12.00 11.50 14.06
CA ALA A 133 13.03 11.59 15.10
C ALA A 133 14.38 12.11 14.57
N ASP A 134 14.58 12.08 13.24
CA ASP A 134 15.81 12.50 12.58
C ASP A 134 15.54 13.65 11.59
N SER A 135 15.56 14.88 12.12
CA SER A 135 15.32 16.08 11.32
C SER A 135 16.40 16.35 10.23
N SER A 136 17.49 15.60 10.24
CA SER A 136 18.51 15.70 9.18
C SER A 136 18.21 14.81 7.97
N ALA A 137 17.23 13.90 8.09
CA ALA A 137 16.88 12.95 7.06
C ALA A 137 15.78 13.46 6.10
N TRP A 138 15.20 14.62 6.36
CA TRP A 138 14.11 15.19 5.55
C TRP A 138 14.10 16.72 5.66
N GLU A 139 13.47 17.36 4.69
CA GLU A 139 13.19 18.78 4.68
C GLU A 139 11.78 19.05 4.18
N GLU A 140 11.17 20.14 4.61
CA GLU A 140 9.90 20.61 4.04
C GLU A 140 10.21 21.40 2.77
N VAL A 141 9.46 21.11 1.72
CA VAL A 141 9.53 21.82 0.45
C VAL A 141 8.17 22.43 0.12
N GLU A 142 8.17 23.61 -0.46
CA GLU A 142 6.94 24.25 -0.92
C GLU A 142 6.46 23.62 -2.23
N GLU A 143 5.16 23.66 -2.49
CA GLU A 143 4.55 23.08 -3.69
C GLU A 143 5.15 23.64 -5.00
N GLU A 144 5.57 24.91 -4.97
CA GLU A 144 6.18 25.60 -6.12
C GLU A 144 7.56 25.03 -6.51
N ASP A 145 8.22 24.36 -5.58
CA ASP A 145 9.53 23.73 -5.79
C ASP A 145 9.43 22.30 -6.33
N ILE A 146 8.23 21.74 -6.37
CA ILE A 146 7.97 20.35 -6.77
C ILE A 146 7.61 20.29 -8.24
N LYS A 147 8.53 19.81 -9.08
CA LYS A 147 8.40 19.83 -10.53
C LYS A 147 7.39 18.86 -11.13
N GLU A 148 7.02 17.79 -10.44
CA GLU A 148 6.27 16.67 -11.03
C GLU A 148 5.13 16.08 -10.17
N ILE A 149 4.63 16.75 -9.12
CA ILE A 149 3.39 16.27 -8.51
C ILE A 149 2.21 16.75 -9.36
N PRO A 150 1.39 15.85 -9.90
CA PRO A 150 0.21 16.26 -10.66
C PRO A 150 -0.75 17.01 -9.72
N ILE A 151 -0.82 18.32 -9.86
CA ILE A 151 -1.70 19.26 -9.11
C ILE A 151 -3.18 18.84 -9.17
N SER A 152 -3.56 18.02 -10.18
CA SER A 152 -4.92 17.48 -10.33
C SER A 152 -5.42 16.67 -9.14
N TYR A 153 -4.56 16.20 -8.27
CA TYR A 153 -4.95 15.43 -7.08
C TYR A 153 -5.67 16.29 -6.03
N TRP A 154 -5.22 17.51 -5.82
CA TRP A 154 -5.75 18.42 -4.80
C TRP A 154 -7.04 19.12 -5.22
N THR A 155 -7.14 19.50 -6.48
CA THR A 155 -8.34 20.18 -6.99
C THR A 155 -9.57 19.26 -7.07
N ALA A 156 -9.36 17.96 -7.22
CA ALA A 156 -10.46 16.99 -7.18
C ALA A 156 -10.93 16.67 -5.75
N ALA A 157 -10.02 16.72 -4.75
CA ALA A 157 -10.34 16.41 -3.36
C ALA A 157 -10.96 17.58 -2.59
N LEU A 158 -10.64 18.83 -2.97
CA LEU A 158 -11.09 20.01 -2.27
C LEU A 158 -12.39 20.63 -2.82
N GLY A 159 -13.02 20.03 -3.83
CA GLY A 159 -14.29 20.50 -4.40
C GLY A 159 -14.23 21.99 -4.71
N LYS A 160 -14.44 22.40 -5.94
CA LYS A 160 -14.61 23.82 -6.25
C LYS A 160 -15.67 24.42 -5.35
N THR A 161 -15.27 25.28 -4.41
CA THR A 161 -16.19 26.22 -3.76
C THR A 161 -16.76 27.17 -4.78
#